data_2a94c61204f18f92b39fe583af08894f
#
_entry.id   2a94c61204f18f92b39fe583af08894f
#
_cell.length_a   1.000
_cell.length_b   1.000
_cell.length_c   1.000
_cell.angle_alpha   90.00
_cell.angle_beta   90.00
_cell.angle_gamma   90.00
#
_symmetry.space_group_name_H-M   'P 1'
#
loop_
_entity.id
_entity.type
_entity.pdbx_description
1 polymer ?
#
loop_
_entity_poly.entity_id
_entity_poly.type
_entity_poly.pdbx_seq_one_letter_code
_entity_poly.pdbx_strand_id
1 'polypeptide(L)'
;SSDLSKMKNKKCSLLSMLVASVLCVGMFAGCNNAKAPETNNKVEGQNVSSTIQKTKARTVITTDGEVDDMNSVIRFMLYANEVDLAGIVVTSSMYHYAGDEEKGIEPFRWTGTKWVDEFIDAYEEVYPNLSVHAEGYPEPEHVRNITKIGNISDAGEMDEVTEGSEYLKELFLDDDDRELYVQTWGGTNTTARALKSIEEEYKDTDKWEEIQKKINEKVVLYIILDQDDSYGEYIAKNWPSIRIINDRSNFWHFAYAWKYHNDEVNSLLQGDWMYENIKANHGPLLEKYALMGDGNYIEGELEEEQRGTEEYLKNNSEYNRYDFISEGDSPSFLYLIDNGLRSMEDPTYGGWGSRFGVVNDNLWKNTELDYNPYTNQYEASYSLTRWFDDIQNDFAARADWCVAKTYEEANHAPTVKVKEGIDLTAKAGEKITLTADAKDPDGDEITYKWWRYAEADTYEDYKGQKNETEDTYAGDLLLDTTRKLAENEVVDSIKLEGSDTNKVTFTVPEDAKSGDTIHIVVEAKDNGKINLKHYQRVI
;
A
#
# COMPACT_ATOMS: atom_id res chain seq x y z
N SER A 1 15.96 40.56 -15.92
CA SER A 1 16.14 39.53 -16.97
C SER A 1 17.20 38.48 -16.63
N SER A 2 17.79 38.54 -15.43
CA SER A 2 18.77 37.53 -14.94
C SER A 2 18.19 36.51 -13.95
N ASP A 3 17.00 36.73 -13.43
CA ASP A 3 16.40 35.86 -12.40
C ASP A 3 15.55 34.70 -12.98
N LEU A 4 14.97 34.89 -14.16
CA LEU A 4 14.22 33.82 -14.85
C LEU A 4 15.09 32.65 -15.33
N SER A 5 16.39 32.90 -15.59
CA SER A 5 17.32 31.82 -15.99
C SER A 5 17.76 30.96 -14.81
N LYS A 6 17.76 31.50 -13.59
CA LYS A 6 18.10 30.77 -12.36
C LYS A 6 16.94 29.88 -11.90
N MET A 7 15.71 30.34 -12.08
CA MET A 7 14.51 29.53 -11.75
C MET A 7 14.33 28.34 -12.71
N LYS A 8 14.59 28.53 -14.03
CA LYS A 8 14.56 27.41 -14.98
C LYS A 8 15.61 26.33 -14.67
N ASN A 9 16.79 26.76 -14.20
CA ASN A 9 17.84 25.81 -13.84
C ASN A 9 17.54 25.05 -12.52
N LYS A 10 16.78 25.64 -11.59
CA LYS A 10 16.35 24.93 -10.37
C LYS A 10 15.24 23.88 -10.66
N LYS A 11 14.30 24.18 -11.56
CA LYS A 11 13.28 23.20 -11.99
C LYS A 11 13.90 21.97 -12.70
N CYS A 12 14.93 22.18 -13.53
CA CYS A 12 15.69 21.07 -14.12
C CYS A 12 16.54 20.30 -13.11
N SER A 13 16.98 20.92 -12.02
CA SER A 13 17.80 20.28 -11.01
C SER A 13 16.98 19.40 -10.05
N LEU A 14 15.75 19.76 -9.70
CA LEU A 14 14.88 18.90 -8.90
C LEU A 14 14.44 17.63 -9.67
N LEU A 15 14.13 17.79 -10.95
CA LEU A 15 13.79 16.63 -11.80
C LEU A 15 15.02 15.74 -12.06
N SER A 16 16.22 16.33 -12.17
CA SER A 16 17.46 15.58 -12.36
C SER A 16 18.00 14.94 -11.07
N MET A 17 17.64 15.43 -9.87
CA MET A 17 18.00 14.79 -8.61
C MET A 17 17.16 13.53 -8.36
N LEU A 18 15.88 13.51 -8.72
CA LEU A 18 15.06 12.29 -8.68
C LEU A 18 15.61 11.17 -9.60
N VAL A 19 16.25 11.55 -10.71
CA VAL A 19 16.86 10.63 -11.67
C VAL A 19 18.24 10.13 -11.22
N ALA A 20 19.00 10.94 -10.48
CA ALA A 20 20.39 10.59 -10.11
C ALA A 20 20.48 9.54 -8.99
N SER A 21 19.52 9.51 -8.05
CA SER A 21 19.52 8.54 -6.96
C SER A 21 19.16 7.10 -7.39
N VAL A 22 18.60 6.93 -8.59
CA VAL A 22 18.22 5.63 -9.13
C VAL A 22 19.35 4.96 -9.94
N LEU A 23 20.38 5.70 -10.34
CA LEU A 23 21.44 5.20 -11.23
C LEU A 23 22.61 4.47 -10.56
N CYS A 24 22.65 4.37 -9.21
CA CYS A 24 23.82 3.81 -8.51
C CYS A 24 23.70 2.34 -8.06
N VAL A 25 22.65 1.59 -8.41
CA VAL A 25 22.50 0.18 -7.99
C VAL A 25 22.42 -0.80 -9.17
N GLY A 26 23.29 -0.65 -10.12
CA GLY A 26 23.36 -1.55 -11.25
C GLY A 26 24.77 -2.03 -11.58
N MET A 27 25.36 -2.90 -10.79
CA MET A 27 26.44 -3.82 -11.26
C MET A 27 26.77 -4.83 -10.17
N PHE A 28 26.21 -6.02 -10.25
CA PHE A 28 26.89 -7.28 -9.96
C PHE A 28 26.04 -8.45 -10.50
N ALA A 29 26.42 -8.89 -11.68
CA ALA A 29 25.99 -10.18 -12.22
C ALA A 29 26.99 -11.25 -11.78
N GLY A 30 26.52 -12.33 -11.21
CA GLY A 30 27.32 -13.51 -10.91
C GLY A 30 26.44 -14.73 -10.79
N CYS A 31 26.38 -15.52 -11.85
CA CYS A 31 25.73 -16.81 -11.91
C CYS A 31 26.31 -17.80 -10.90
N ASN A 32 25.48 -18.53 -10.17
CA ASN A 32 25.76 -19.94 -9.90
C ASN A 32 24.50 -20.73 -9.58
N ASN A 33 24.26 -21.74 -10.40
CA ASN A 33 23.27 -22.79 -10.20
C ASN A 33 23.61 -23.66 -8.98
N ALA A 34 22.70 -23.80 -8.03
CA ALA A 34 22.72 -24.89 -7.08
C ALA A 34 21.29 -25.45 -6.90
N LYS A 35 21.19 -26.76 -7.14
CA LYS A 35 19.97 -27.58 -6.97
C LYS A 35 19.55 -27.64 -5.51
N ALA A 36 18.23 -27.52 -5.26
CA ALA A 36 17.61 -27.79 -3.98
C ALA A 36 17.53 -29.29 -3.68
N PRO A 37 17.61 -29.71 -2.42
CA PRO A 37 17.35 -31.09 -2.03
C PRO A 37 15.87 -31.31 -1.72
N GLU A 38 15.33 -32.42 -2.26
CA GLU A 38 14.00 -32.95 -1.96
C GLU A 38 13.94 -33.46 -0.52
N THR A 39 12.98 -33.02 0.26
CA THR A 39 12.56 -33.75 1.47
C THR A 39 11.07 -34.06 1.40
N ASN A 40 10.80 -35.35 1.21
CA ASN A 40 9.49 -35.95 1.41
C ASN A 40 9.13 -35.97 2.91
N ASN A 41 8.04 -35.36 3.29
CA ASN A 41 7.30 -35.78 4.48
C ASN A 41 5.79 -35.72 4.21
N LYS A 42 5.21 -36.93 4.09
CA LYS A 42 3.76 -37.15 4.23
C LYS A 42 3.34 -36.88 5.67
N VAL A 43 2.38 -36.00 5.88
CA VAL A 43 1.61 -35.93 7.11
C VAL A 43 0.13 -36.11 6.75
N GLU A 44 -0.45 -37.19 7.31
CA GLU A 44 -1.85 -37.58 7.18
C GLU A 44 -2.76 -36.53 7.87
N GLY A 45 -3.94 -36.33 7.25
CA GLY A 45 -4.94 -35.38 7.66
C GLY A 45 -5.48 -35.57 9.07
N GLN A 46 -5.50 -34.51 9.84
CA GLN A 46 -6.47 -34.30 10.91
C GLN A 46 -7.23 -33.03 10.62
N ASN A 47 -8.54 -33.18 10.35
CA ASN A 47 -9.48 -32.06 10.35
C ASN A 47 -9.53 -31.44 11.75
N VAL A 48 -8.82 -30.36 11.93
CA VAL A 48 -8.99 -29.43 13.04
C VAL A 48 -9.67 -28.18 12.48
N SER A 49 -10.98 -28.14 12.61
CA SER A 49 -11.76 -26.91 12.49
C SER A 49 -11.35 -25.99 13.66
N SER A 50 -10.23 -25.30 13.51
CA SER A 50 -9.93 -24.15 14.33
C SER A 50 -10.46 -22.91 13.59
N THR A 51 -11.47 -22.27 14.14
CA THR A 51 -11.74 -20.86 13.91
C THR A 51 -10.51 -20.09 14.40
N ILE A 52 -9.49 -20.00 13.55
CA ILE A 52 -8.37 -19.09 13.77
C ILE A 52 -8.98 -17.70 13.64
N GLN A 53 -9.17 -17.05 14.78
CA GLN A 53 -9.42 -15.61 14.79
C GLN A 53 -8.19 -15.00 14.13
N LYS A 54 -8.33 -14.55 12.87
CA LYS A 54 -7.23 -13.93 12.12
C LYS A 54 -6.75 -12.74 12.93
N THR A 55 -5.52 -12.78 13.39
CA THR A 55 -4.91 -11.65 14.09
C THR A 55 -4.68 -10.52 13.08
N LYS A 56 -5.10 -9.31 13.46
CA LYS A 56 -4.86 -8.10 12.64
C LYS A 56 -3.37 -7.89 12.42
N ALA A 57 -3.00 -7.40 11.24
CA ALA A 57 -1.62 -7.05 10.95
C ALA A 57 -1.12 -5.97 11.93
N ARG A 58 0.02 -6.20 12.54
CA ARG A 58 0.67 -5.24 13.42
C ARG A 58 1.51 -4.27 12.59
N THR A 59 1.31 -2.98 12.76
CA THR A 59 1.97 -1.98 11.92
C THR A 59 2.37 -0.72 12.67
N VAL A 60 3.46 -0.11 12.22
CA VAL A 60 3.89 1.24 12.59
C VAL A 60 4.07 2.06 11.31
N ILE A 61 3.69 3.33 11.36
CA ILE A 61 3.82 4.28 10.25
C ILE A 61 4.97 5.22 10.54
N THR A 62 5.85 5.47 9.57
CA THR A 62 6.79 6.58 9.59
C THR A 62 6.40 7.58 8.49
N THR A 63 6.32 8.87 8.81
CA THR A 63 5.77 9.92 7.93
C THR A 63 6.60 11.19 7.98
N ASP A 64 6.82 11.83 6.83
CA ASP A 64 7.53 13.10 6.72
C ASP A 64 6.62 14.33 6.63
N GLY A 65 5.28 14.11 6.62
CA GLY A 65 4.29 15.16 6.66
C GLY A 65 4.07 15.90 5.34
N GLU A 66 4.41 15.30 4.21
CA GLU A 66 3.98 15.80 2.90
C GLU A 66 2.45 15.76 2.77
N VAL A 67 1.86 16.47 1.81
CA VAL A 67 0.40 16.52 1.65
C VAL A 67 -0.24 15.15 1.40
N ASP A 68 0.45 14.25 0.70
CA ASP A 68 -0.02 12.89 0.50
C ASP A 68 0.07 12.03 1.76
N ASP A 69 1.11 12.20 2.58
CA ASP A 69 1.18 11.65 3.93
C ASP A 69 0.00 12.10 4.79
N MET A 70 -0.29 13.40 4.80
CA MET A 70 -1.41 13.96 5.57
C MET A 70 -2.75 13.34 5.14
N ASN A 71 -3.02 13.29 3.84
CA ASN A 71 -4.23 12.66 3.33
C ASN A 71 -4.27 11.16 3.63
N SER A 72 -3.13 10.48 3.53
CA SER A 72 -3.01 9.07 3.87
C SER A 72 -3.25 8.80 5.36
N VAL A 73 -2.78 9.68 6.26
CA VAL A 73 -3.09 9.59 7.71
C VAL A 73 -4.58 9.72 7.95
N ILE A 74 -5.25 10.68 7.30
CA ILE A 74 -6.70 10.87 7.47
C ILE A 74 -7.46 9.61 7.03
N ARG A 75 -7.16 9.08 5.83
CA ARG A 75 -7.76 7.82 5.38
C ARG A 75 -7.42 6.68 6.34
N PHE A 76 -6.16 6.54 6.73
CA PHE A 76 -5.72 5.48 7.63
C PHE A 76 -6.47 5.48 8.97
N MET A 77 -6.78 6.65 9.54
CA MET A 77 -7.57 6.74 10.78
C MET A 77 -8.95 6.09 10.64
N LEU A 78 -9.55 6.11 9.44
CA LEU A 78 -10.82 5.42 9.16
C LEU A 78 -10.65 3.90 8.98
N TYR A 79 -9.42 3.43 8.76
CA TYR A 79 -9.05 2.01 8.62
C TYR A 79 -8.28 1.47 9.82
N ALA A 80 -8.06 2.27 10.85
CA ALA A 80 -7.29 1.88 12.02
C ALA A 80 -7.90 0.70 12.79
N ASN A 81 -9.18 0.42 12.58
CA ASN A 81 -9.87 -0.77 13.09
C ASN A 81 -9.45 -2.06 12.40
N GLU A 82 -8.88 -2.00 11.20
CA GLU A 82 -8.48 -3.18 10.41
C GLU A 82 -7.09 -3.71 10.80
N VAL A 83 -6.29 -2.93 11.50
CA VAL A 83 -4.92 -3.24 11.89
C VAL A 83 -4.72 -3.14 13.40
N ASP A 84 -3.57 -3.62 13.88
CA ASP A 84 -3.06 -3.38 15.22
C ASP A 84 -1.99 -2.28 15.12
N LEU A 85 -2.41 -1.03 15.35
CA LEU A 85 -1.54 0.14 15.22
C LEU A 85 -0.57 0.21 16.40
N ALA A 86 0.70 -0.03 16.13
CA ALA A 86 1.78 -0.01 17.12
C ALA A 86 2.48 1.36 17.26
N GLY A 87 2.37 2.25 16.27
CA GLY A 87 2.97 3.57 16.37
C GLY A 87 2.81 4.44 15.13
N ILE A 88 2.99 5.75 15.35
CA ILE A 88 3.15 6.76 14.31
C ILE A 88 4.43 7.54 14.64
N VAL A 89 5.40 7.57 13.73
CA VAL A 89 6.70 8.21 13.94
C VAL A 89 6.92 9.27 12.87
N VAL A 90 7.05 10.53 13.29
CA VAL A 90 7.39 11.61 12.38
C VAL A 90 8.88 11.55 12.06
N THR A 91 9.22 11.56 10.79
CA THR A 91 10.58 11.46 10.27
C THR A 91 10.84 12.56 9.25
N SER A 92 11.96 12.51 8.54
CA SER A 92 12.28 13.37 7.40
C SER A 92 12.38 12.55 6.12
N SER A 93 12.53 13.24 5.01
CA SER A 93 12.97 12.70 3.72
C SER A 93 13.81 13.74 2.98
N MET A 94 14.31 13.41 1.78
CA MET A 94 14.96 14.40 0.91
C MET A 94 13.99 15.49 0.44
N TYR A 95 12.69 15.30 0.63
CA TYR A 95 11.65 16.25 0.20
C TYR A 95 11.14 17.13 1.34
N HIS A 96 11.27 16.69 2.59
CA HIS A 96 10.73 17.35 3.78
C HIS A 96 11.64 17.13 4.99
N TYR A 97 12.24 18.20 5.52
CA TYR A 97 13.04 18.16 6.77
C TYR A 97 13.03 19.50 7.51
N ALA A 98 13.17 19.42 8.83
CA ALA A 98 13.03 20.56 9.73
C ALA A 98 14.21 21.54 9.70
N GLY A 99 15.37 21.11 9.20
CA GLY A 99 16.62 21.84 9.32
C GLY A 99 17.30 21.66 10.68
N ASP A 100 18.51 22.23 10.80
CA ASP A 100 19.31 22.25 12.01
C ASP A 100 20.16 23.52 12.02
N GLU A 101 19.77 24.51 12.84
CA GLU A 101 20.46 25.80 12.91
C GLU A 101 21.92 25.67 13.35
N GLU A 102 22.22 24.71 14.25
CA GLU A 102 23.58 24.50 14.75
C GLU A 102 24.52 23.97 13.68
N LYS A 103 23.96 23.19 12.75
CA LYS A 103 24.68 22.62 11.58
C LYS A 103 24.55 23.49 10.34
N GLY A 104 23.77 24.59 10.39
CA GLY A 104 23.52 25.48 9.26
C GLY A 104 22.67 24.84 8.16
N ILE A 105 21.77 23.94 8.53
CA ILE A 105 20.82 23.27 7.62
C ILE A 105 19.50 24.03 7.68
N GLU A 106 19.11 24.67 6.56
CA GLU A 106 17.81 25.34 6.46
C GLU A 106 16.68 24.31 6.31
N PRO A 107 15.49 24.57 6.87
CA PRO A 107 14.33 23.72 6.65
C PRO A 107 13.94 23.66 5.18
N PHE A 108 13.43 22.51 4.75
CA PHE A 108 12.96 22.34 3.38
C PHE A 108 11.56 21.73 3.36
N ARG A 109 10.57 22.45 2.82
CA ARG A 109 9.15 22.09 2.71
C ARG A 109 8.58 21.54 4.03
N TRP A 110 9.07 22.04 5.15
CA TRP A 110 8.74 21.47 6.46
C TRP A 110 7.43 22.04 7.02
N THR A 111 6.45 21.18 7.19
CA THR A 111 5.12 21.50 7.69
C THR A 111 5.00 21.42 9.23
N GLY A 112 6.09 21.08 9.92
CA GLY A 112 6.10 20.90 11.37
C GLY A 112 5.62 19.51 11.80
N THR A 113 5.38 19.36 13.10
CA THR A 113 4.92 18.11 13.72
C THR A 113 3.52 18.21 14.33
N LYS A 114 2.99 19.41 14.50
CA LYS A 114 1.71 19.67 15.16
C LYS A 114 0.50 19.14 14.40
N TRP A 115 0.61 19.00 13.09
CA TRP A 115 -0.46 18.51 12.25
C TRP A 115 -0.95 17.11 12.67
N VAL A 116 -0.05 16.25 13.18
CA VAL A 116 -0.43 14.91 13.66
C VAL A 116 -1.36 15.02 14.86
N ASP A 117 -1.02 15.87 15.84
CA ASP A 117 -1.87 16.10 17.01
C ASP A 117 -3.25 16.66 16.62
N GLU A 118 -3.26 17.62 15.68
CA GLU A 118 -4.52 18.20 15.17
C GLU A 118 -5.38 17.16 14.44
N PHE A 119 -4.79 16.19 13.75
CA PHE A 119 -5.53 15.10 13.12
C PHE A 119 -6.06 14.10 14.15
N ILE A 120 -5.29 13.83 15.21
CA ILE A 120 -5.76 12.99 16.31
C ILE A 120 -6.90 13.67 17.08
N ASP A 121 -6.84 14.99 17.29
CA ASP A 121 -7.93 15.76 17.88
C ASP A 121 -9.22 15.66 17.03
N ALA A 122 -9.08 15.79 15.71
CA ALA A 122 -10.22 15.62 14.80
C ALA A 122 -10.75 14.17 14.75
N TYR A 123 -9.86 13.19 14.85
CA TYR A 123 -10.22 11.78 14.99
C TYR A 123 -11.01 11.53 16.29
N GLU A 124 -10.62 12.14 17.40
CA GLU A 124 -11.32 12.02 18.69
C GLU A 124 -12.78 12.48 18.58
N GLU A 125 -13.05 13.51 17.78
CA GLU A 125 -14.41 13.99 17.58
C GLU A 125 -15.29 13.00 16.79
N VAL A 126 -14.72 12.26 15.84
CA VAL A 126 -15.45 11.26 15.02
C VAL A 126 -15.39 9.83 15.58
N TYR A 127 -14.47 9.56 16.49
CA TYR A 127 -14.25 8.24 17.10
C TYR A 127 -15.53 7.61 17.70
N PRO A 128 -16.41 8.34 18.42
CA PRO A 128 -17.65 7.74 18.94
C PRO A 128 -18.57 7.21 17.83
N ASN A 129 -18.64 7.90 16.69
CA ASN A 129 -19.45 7.45 15.57
C ASN A 129 -18.79 6.25 14.87
N LEU A 130 -17.49 6.33 14.56
CA LEU A 130 -16.74 5.21 13.96
C LEU A 130 -16.92 3.92 14.77
N SER A 131 -16.87 4.01 16.10
CA SER A 131 -17.00 2.88 17.02
C SER A 131 -18.42 2.27 17.05
N VAL A 132 -19.43 2.94 16.52
CA VAL A 132 -20.78 2.39 16.30
C VAL A 132 -20.77 1.43 15.11
N HIS A 133 -19.99 1.73 14.08
CA HIS A 133 -20.00 1.01 12.80
C HIS A 133 -19.05 -0.18 12.76
N ALA A 134 -17.94 -0.13 13.49
CA ALA A 134 -17.00 -1.23 13.57
C ALA A 134 -16.26 -1.25 14.92
N GLU A 135 -15.95 -2.46 15.38
CA GLU A 135 -15.11 -2.66 16.56
C GLU A 135 -13.62 -2.51 16.22
N GLY A 136 -12.82 -2.13 17.21
CA GLY A 136 -11.37 -2.18 17.13
C GLY A 136 -10.68 -0.89 16.69
N TYR A 137 -11.42 0.22 16.58
CA TYR A 137 -10.81 1.53 16.47
C TYR A 137 -9.97 1.84 17.72
N PRO A 138 -8.69 2.26 17.56
CA PRO A 138 -7.86 2.62 18.71
C PRO A 138 -8.41 3.85 19.42
N GLU A 139 -8.35 3.84 20.75
CA GLU A 139 -8.68 5.01 21.55
C GLU A 139 -7.79 6.21 21.19
N PRO A 140 -8.32 7.42 21.02
CA PRO A 140 -7.52 8.60 20.63
C PRO A 140 -6.34 8.87 21.55
N GLU A 141 -6.48 8.68 22.86
CA GLU A 141 -5.39 8.83 23.83
C GLU A 141 -4.30 7.77 23.61
N HIS A 142 -4.67 6.56 23.23
CA HIS A 142 -3.68 5.54 22.85
C HIS A 142 -2.88 5.98 21.62
N VAL A 143 -3.55 6.52 20.58
CA VAL A 143 -2.88 7.01 19.37
C VAL A 143 -1.90 8.14 19.72
N ARG A 144 -2.27 9.08 20.60
CA ARG A 144 -1.35 10.12 21.10
C ARG A 144 -0.12 9.52 21.76
N ASN A 145 -0.31 8.53 22.62
CA ASN A 145 0.77 7.92 23.39
C ASN A 145 1.78 7.16 22.53
N ILE A 146 1.35 6.60 21.40
CA ILE A 146 2.22 5.88 20.44
C ILE A 146 2.73 6.75 19.29
N THR A 147 2.43 8.05 19.30
CA THR A 147 2.96 9.02 18.35
C THR A 147 4.28 9.59 18.87
N LYS A 148 5.35 9.49 18.07
CA LYS A 148 6.71 9.84 18.44
C LYS A 148 7.37 10.71 17.37
N ILE A 149 8.34 11.51 17.79
CA ILE A 149 9.18 12.29 16.88
C ILE A 149 10.49 11.54 16.67
N GLY A 150 10.79 11.23 15.43
CA GLY A 150 12.02 10.58 14.99
C GLY A 150 13.09 11.56 14.52
N ASN A 151 13.88 11.13 13.58
CA ASN A 151 14.95 11.93 12.98
C ASN A 151 14.36 12.85 11.89
N ILE A 152 14.33 14.16 12.16
CA ILE A 152 13.62 15.15 11.33
C ILE A 152 14.52 16.25 10.79
N SER A 153 15.77 16.34 11.24
CA SER A 153 16.61 17.54 11.02
C SER A 153 17.16 17.66 9.61
N ASP A 154 17.40 16.53 8.92
CA ASP A 154 17.94 16.52 7.56
C ASP A 154 17.56 15.21 6.85
N ALA A 155 17.71 15.19 5.53
CA ALA A 155 17.55 13.98 4.73
C ALA A 155 18.60 12.93 5.10
N GLY A 156 18.15 11.71 5.46
CA GLY A 156 19.06 10.61 5.81
C GLY A 156 19.83 10.79 7.12
N GLU A 157 19.49 11.80 7.93
CA GLU A 157 20.08 11.95 9.25
C GLU A 157 19.71 10.75 10.12
N MET A 158 20.72 10.01 10.60
CA MET A 158 20.56 8.81 11.43
C MET A 158 21.66 8.67 12.50
N ASP A 159 22.34 9.74 12.81
CA ASP A 159 23.36 9.75 13.89
C ASP A 159 22.76 10.08 15.25
N GLU A 160 21.70 10.87 15.29
CA GLU A 160 21.03 11.24 16.51
C GLU A 160 20.07 10.14 16.97
N VAL A 161 20.16 9.76 18.26
CA VAL A 161 19.19 8.89 18.92
C VAL A 161 18.00 9.73 19.34
N THR A 162 16.84 9.46 18.75
CA THR A 162 15.59 10.20 18.99
C THR A 162 14.57 9.37 19.76
N GLU A 163 13.52 10.02 20.29
CA GLU A 163 12.39 9.30 20.91
C GLU A 163 11.78 8.30 19.95
N GLY A 164 11.61 8.69 18.68
CA GLY A 164 11.05 7.81 17.65
C GLY A 164 11.94 6.62 17.31
N SER A 165 13.26 6.82 17.22
CA SER A 165 14.18 5.72 16.96
C SER A 165 14.27 4.72 18.11
N GLU A 166 14.25 5.20 19.36
CA GLU A 166 14.20 4.31 20.53
C GLU A 166 12.87 3.56 20.61
N TYR A 167 11.77 4.23 20.30
CA TYR A 167 10.46 3.58 20.24
C TYR A 167 10.41 2.46 19.19
N LEU A 168 10.93 2.69 17.98
CA LEU A 168 11.05 1.64 16.96
C LEU A 168 11.96 0.49 17.43
N LYS A 169 13.09 0.81 18.09
CA LYS A 169 13.98 -0.19 18.68
C LYS A 169 13.24 -1.06 19.69
N GLU A 170 12.43 -0.46 20.57
CA GLU A 170 11.61 -1.20 21.54
C GLU A 170 10.62 -2.14 20.83
N LEU A 171 9.93 -1.68 19.80
CA LEU A 171 9.00 -2.52 19.01
C LEU A 171 9.72 -3.68 18.29
N PHE A 172 10.92 -3.45 17.78
CA PHE A 172 11.71 -4.49 17.11
C PHE A 172 12.20 -5.58 18.09
N LEU A 173 12.45 -5.20 19.33
CA LEU A 173 13.00 -6.09 20.37
C LEU A 173 11.95 -6.69 21.31
N ASP A 174 10.71 -6.20 21.29
CA ASP A 174 9.67 -6.67 22.22
C ASP A 174 9.35 -8.18 22.03
N ASP A 175 8.57 -8.73 22.96
CA ASP A 175 8.24 -10.17 23.00
C ASP A 175 7.04 -10.55 22.14
N ASP A 176 6.50 -9.63 21.34
CA ASP A 176 5.46 -9.93 20.36
C ASP A 176 6.10 -10.51 19.10
N ASP A 177 5.93 -11.80 18.87
CA ASP A 177 6.52 -12.53 17.74
C ASP A 177 5.78 -12.34 16.42
N ARG A 178 4.66 -11.60 16.39
CA ARG A 178 3.95 -11.29 15.15
C ARG A 178 4.83 -10.43 14.24
N GLU A 179 4.64 -10.57 12.94
CA GLU A 179 5.24 -9.66 11.97
C GLU A 179 4.86 -8.21 12.29
N LEU A 180 5.85 -7.33 12.24
CA LEU A 180 5.69 -5.88 12.38
C LEU A 180 5.95 -5.22 11.02
N TYR A 181 4.90 -4.74 10.40
CA TYR A 181 5.00 -3.98 9.17
C TYR A 181 5.36 -2.52 9.48
N VAL A 182 6.52 -2.09 9.01
CA VAL A 182 6.93 -0.68 9.06
C VAL A 182 6.56 -0.05 7.73
N GLN A 183 5.51 0.75 7.73
CA GLN A 183 5.06 1.51 6.58
C GLN A 183 5.88 2.80 6.51
N THR A 184 6.82 2.86 5.56
CA THR A 184 7.73 3.99 5.42
C THR A 184 7.21 4.93 4.34
N TRP A 185 6.60 6.03 4.77
CA TRP A 185 6.01 7.05 3.91
C TRP A 185 6.98 8.17 3.57
N GLY A 186 7.95 8.42 4.45
CA GLY A 186 9.07 9.33 4.20
C GLY A 186 10.39 8.58 4.03
N GLY A 187 11.46 9.12 4.60
CA GLY A 187 12.77 8.48 4.63
C GLY A 187 12.82 7.28 5.56
N THR A 188 13.81 6.42 5.36
CA THR A 188 14.07 5.26 6.23
C THR A 188 15.02 5.57 7.40
N ASN A 189 15.45 6.83 7.54
CA ASN A 189 16.50 7.25 8.49
C ASN A 189 16.20 6.92 9.95
N THR A 190 14.99 7.13 10.44
CA THR A 190 14.63 6.79 11.83
C THR A 190 14.64 5.27 12.05
N THR A 191 14.15 4.49 11.09
CA THR A 191 14.26 3.02 11.12
C THR A 191 15.73 2.57 11.09
N ALA A 192 16.54 3.19 10.25
CA ALA A 192 17.99 2.94 10.20
C ALA A 192 18.68 3.28 11.54
N ARG A 193 18.31 4.40 12.17
CA ARG A 193 18.83 4.74 13.51
C ARG A 193 18.45 3.70 14.56
N ALA A 194 17.20 3.23 14.56
CA ALA A 194 16.76 2.18 15.47
C ALA A 194 17.58 0.89 15.29
N LEU A 195 17.76 0.45 14.05
CA LEU A 195 18.58 -0.73 13.71
C LEU A 195 20.06 -0.54 14.06
N LYS A 196 20.61 0.67 13.85
CA LYS A 196 22.00 1.00 14.22
C LYS A 196 22.18 0.99 15.72
N SER A 197 21.21 1.48 16.51
CA SER A 197 21.25 1.40 17.98
C SER A 197 21.26 -0.05 18.47
N ILE A 198 20.51 -0.94 17.82
CA ILE A 198 20.54 -2.38 18.14
C ILE A 198 21.89 -2.99 17.77
N GLU A 199 22.46 -2.65 16.62
CA GLU A 199 23.78 -3.09 16.21
C GLU A 199 24.86 -2.64 17.21
N GLU A 200 24.85 -1.37 17.60
CA GLU A 200 25.78 -0.79 18.58
C GLU A 200 25.68 -1.47 19.94
N GLU A 201 24.49 -1.89 20.37
CA GLU A 201 24.26 -2.53 21.67
C GLU A 201 24.63 -4.02 21.69
N TYR A 202 24.36 -4.76 20.62
CA TYR A 202 24.40 -6.23 20.66
C TYR A 202 25.48 -6.87 19.78
N LYS A 203 26.04 -6.19 18.77
CA LYS A 203 26.93 -6.77 17.77
C LYS A 203 28.15 -7.49 18.34
N ASP A 204 28.71 -6.94 19.43
CA ASP A 204 29.90 -7.51 20.10
C ASP A 204 29.53 -8.40 21.29
N THR A 205 28.31 -8.88 21.36
CA THR A 205 27.79 -9.76 22.41
C THR A 205 27.48 -11.16 21.89
N ASP A 206 27.32 -12.10 22.81
CA ASP A 206 26.89 -13.47 22.52
C ASP A 206 25.40 -13.55 22.09
N LYS A 207 24.66 -12.46 22.20
CA LYS A 207 23.25 -12.38 21.80
C LYS A 207 23.05 -11.95 20.35
N TRP A 208 24.09 -11.53 19.64
CA TRP A 208 23.93 -10.88 18.34
C TRP A 208 23.18 -11.74 17.32
N GLU A 209 23.54 -13.02 17.17
CA GLU A 209 22.89 -13.93 16.23
C GLU A 209 21.40 -14.12 16.53
N GLU A 210 21.03 -14.22 17.81
CA GLU A 210 19.65 -14.35 18.27
C GLU A 210 18.85 -13.07 17.96
N ILE A 211 19.42 -11.90 18.26
CA ILE A 211 18.80 -10.60 18.00
C ILE A 211 18.61 -10.36 16.50
N GLN A 212 19.63 -10.63 15.68
CA GLN A 212 19.49 -10.52 14.24
C GLN A 212 18.38 -11.43 13.70
N LYS A 213 18.35 -12.68 14.14
CA LYS A 213 17.32 -13.63 13.74
C LYS A 213 15.93 -13.12 14.11
N LYS A 214 15.73 -12.67 15.36
CA LYS A 214 14.46 -12.12 15.84
C LYS A 214 13.98 -10.98 14.93
N ILE A 215 14.86 -10.04 14.61
CA ILE A 215 14.51 -8.87 13.79
C ILE A 215 14.21 -9.28 12.34
N ASN A 216 15.04 -10.13 11.73
CA ASN A 216 14.84 -10.61 10.37
C ASN A 216 13.53 -11.39 10.17
N GLU A 217 13.08 -12.11 11.20
CA GLU A 217 11.82 -12.87 11.16
C GLU A 217 10.61 -11.97 11.43
N LYS A 218 10.76 -10.92 12.23
CA LYS A 218 9.69 -10.06 12.72
C LYS A 218 9.42 -8.86 11.83
N VAL A 219 10.46 -8.15 11.38
CA VAL A 219 10.33 -6.86 10.71
C VAL A 219 10.11 -7.03 9.22
N VAL A 220 9.07 -6.37 8.71
CA VAL A 220 8.80 -6.22 7.27
C VAL A 220 8.78 -4.73 6.97
N LEU A 221 9.69 -4.26 6.13
CA LEU A 221 9.70 -2.87 5.69
C LEU A 221 8.92 -2.73 4.39
N TYR A 222 7.81 -2.01 4.42
CA TYR A 222 7.15 -1.53 3.22
C TYR A 222 7.66 -0.11 2.96
N ILE A 223 8.50 0.06 1.96
CA ILE A 223 9.11 1.35 1.64
C ILE A 223 8.57 1.90 0.32
N ILE A 224 8.32 3.20 0.31
CA ILE A 224 7.88 3.95 -0.86
C ILE A 224 9.09 4.76 -1.34
N LEU A 225 9.78 4.23 -2.33
CA LEU A 225 11.12 4.66 -2.73
C LEU A 225 12.17 4.51 -1.60
N ASP A 226 13.40 4.85 -1.88
CA ASP A 226 14.43 5.15 -0.87
C ASP A 226 14.58 6.68 -0.83
N GLN A 227 13.75 7.34 0.00
CA GLN A 227 13.56 8.78 -0.05
C GLN A 227 14.66 9.59 0.65
N ASP A 228 15.68 8.93 1.18
CA ASP A 228 16.80 9.59 1.86
C ASP A 228 18.12 8.80 1.76
N ASP A 229 18.16 7.79 0.90
CA ASP A 229 19.29 6.88 0.67
C ASP A 229 19.68 6.00 1.88
N SER A 230 19.06 6.16 3.06
CA SER A 230 19.46 5.40 4.25
C SER A 230 19.11 3.90 4.17
N TYR A 231 18.11 3.52 3.37
CA TYR A 231 17.87 2.12 3.08
C TYR A 231 19.07 1.52 2.31
N GLY A 232 19.43 2.09 1.17
CA GLY A 232 20.52 1.59 0.32
C GLY A 232 21.90 1.69 0.99
N GLU A 233 22.16 2.78 1.70
CA GLU A 233 23.47 3.04 2.31
C GLU A 233 23.69 2.30 3.63
N TYR A 234 22.64 2.02 4.40
CA TYR A 234 22.77 1.36 5.70
C TYR A 234 21.97 0.07 5.82
N ILE A 235 20.63 0.09 5.66
CA ILE A 235 19.77 -1.06 5.99
C ILE A 235 20.10 -2.25 5.09
N ALA A 236 20.14 -2.05 3.77
CA ALA A 236 20.43 -3.12 2.81
C ALA A 236 21.82 -3.75 3.00
N LYS A 237 22.79 -2.98 3.50
CA LYS A 237 24.16 -3.45 3.72
C LYS A 237 24.35 -4.18 5.05
N ASN A 238 23.70 -3.71 6.12
CA ASN A 238 23.92 -4.21 7.48
C ASN A 238 22.82 -5.18 7.94
N TRP A 239 21.63 -5.10 7.35
CA TRP A 239 20.47 -5.92 7.68
C TRP A 239 19.88 -6.59 6.42
N PRO A 240 20.66 -7.30 5.60
CA PRO A 240 20.25 -7.75 4.27
C PRO A 240 19.16 -8.83 4.28
N SER A 241 18.84 -9.41 5.43
CA SER A 241 17.83 -10.46 5.58
C SER A 241 16.46 -9.94 6.05
N ILE A 242 16.32 -8.65 6.33
CA ILE A 242 15.00 -8.05 6.58
C ILE A 242 14.17 -8.12 5.30
N ARG A 243 12.90 -8.47 5.43
CA ARG A 243 11.98 -8.51 4.29
C ARG A 243 11.56 -7.11 3.87
N ILE A 244 11.66 -6.83 2.56
CA ILE A 244 11.42 -5.53 1.97
C ILE A 244 10.37 -5.64 0.87
N ILE A 245 9.29 -4.90 0.99
CA ILE A 245 8.37 -4.60 -0.10
C ILE A 245 8.68 -3.17 -0.53
N ASN A 246 9.26 -3.02 -1.72
CA ASN A 246 9.68 -1.72 -2.23
C ASN A 246 8.74 -1.28 -3.36
N ASP A 247 7.81 -0.40 -3.03
CA ASP A 247 6.96 0.26 -4.01
C ASP A 247 7.73 1.44 -4.63
N ARG A 248 8.18 1.26 -5.87
CA ARG A 248 9.01 2.23 -6.58
C ARG A 248 8.26 3.04 -7.61
N SER A 249 7.11 2.56 -8.06
CA SER A 249 6.38 3.18 -9.16
C SER A 249 4.86 3.14 -9.01
N ASN A 250 4.27 2.06 -8.51
CA ASN A 250 2.81 1.92 -8.51
C ASN A 250 2.12 2.93 -7.59
N PHE A 251 2.74 3.26 -6.42
CA PHE A 251 2.22 4.29 -5.53
C PHE A 251 1.96 5.62 -6.24
N TRP A 252 2.80 5.95 -7.24
CA TRP A 252 2.72 7.21 -7.98
C TRP A 252 1.38 7.39 -8.70
N HIS A 253 0.74 6.30 -9.08
CA HIS A 253 -0.56 6.30 -9.74
C HIS A 253 -1.74 6.55 -8.79
N PHE A 254 -1.52 6.41 -7.47
CA PHE A 254 -2.41 6.89 -6.41
C PHE A 254 -1.84 8.13 -5.69
N ALA A 255 -0.77 8.69 -6.24
CA ALA A 255 -0.19 9.97 -5.88
C ALA A 255 -0.54 11.02 -6.95
N TYR A 256 0.46 11.65 -7.51
CA TYR A 256 0.27 12.78 -8.43
C TYR A 256 0.01 12.36 -9.89
N ALA A 257 0.17 11.09 -10.24
CA ALA A 257 -0.02 10.60 -11.62
C ALA A 257 -1.45 10.08 -11.91
N TRP A 258 -2.35 10.07 -10.96
CA TRP A 258 -3.72 9.57 -11.13
C TRP A 258 -4.48 10.23 -12.28
N LYS A 259 -4.21 11.51 -12.53
CA LYS A 259 -4.88 12.32 -13.56
C LYS A 259 -4.60 11.84 -14.98
N TYR A 260 -3.48 11.14 -15.19
CA TYR A 260 -3.10 10.62 -16.51
C TYR A 260 -3.84 9.34 -16.93
N HIS A 261 -4.57 8.70 -15.99
CA HIS A 261 -5.43 7.57 -16.29
C HIS A 261 -6.74 8.03 -16.92
N ASN A 262 -7.41 7.13 -17.64
CA ASN A 262 -8.70 7.38 -18.25
C ASN A 262 -9.84 7.38 -17.20
N ASP A 263 -11.03 7.83 -17.61
CA ASP A 263 -12.18 7.98 -16.72
C ASP A 263 -12.67 6.65 -16.13
N GLU A 264 -12.46 5.52 -16.82
CA GLU A 264 -12.79 4.19 -16.31
C GLU A 264 -11.99 3.81 -15.06
N VAL A 265 -10.86 4.47 -14.85
CA VAL A 265 -9.98 4.24 -13.70
C VAL A 265 -10.10 5.35 -12.65
N ASN A 266 -10.18 6.62 -13.08
CA ASN A 266 -9.99 7.76 -12.19
C ASN A 266 -11.25 8.59 -11.88
N SER A 267 -12.43 8.17 -12.34
CA SER A 267 -13.66 8.96 -12.16
C SER A 267 -14.00 9.28 -10.70
N LEU A 268 -13.69 8.37 -9.76
CA LEU A 268 -13.92 8.58 -8.34
C LEU A 268 -12.80 9.36 -7.63
N LEU A 269 -11.82 9.87 -8.38
CA LEU A 269 -10.78 10.79 -7.91
C LEU A 269 -11.03 12.23 -8.39
N GLN A 270 -12.11 12.45 -9.15
CA GLN A 270 -12.46 13.75 -9.71
C GLN A 270 -13.29 14.59 -8.74
N GLY A 271 -13.23 15.91 -8.92
CA GLY A 271 -13.61 16.92 -7.95
C GLY A 271 -15.01 16.79 -7.34
N ASP A 272 -16.06 16.66 -8.17
CA ASP A 272 -17.42 16.60 -7.66
C ASP A 272 -17.63 15.37 -6.77
N TRP A 273 -17.14 14.21 -7.21
CA TRP A 273 -17.24 12.99 -6.44
C TRP A 273 -16.46 13.07 -5.11
N MET A 274 -15.22 13.56 -5.16
CA MET A 274 -14.35 13.70 -3.98
C MET A 274 -14.95 14.68 -2.96
N TYR A 275 -15.48 15.80 -3.44
CA TYR A 275 -16.09 16.78 -2.55
C TYR A 275 -17.35 16.23 -1.87
N GLU A 276 -18.27 15.65 -2.64
CA GLU A 276 -19.58 15.19 -2.15
C GLU A 276 -19.46 13.96 -1.24
N ASN A 277 -18.56 13.02 -1.56
CA ASN A 277 -18.50 11.73 -0.87
C ASN A 277 -17.39 11.64 0.18
N ILE A 278 -16.42 12.55 0.17
CA ILE A 278 -15.31 12.50 1.14
C ILE A 278 -15.31 13.74 2.04
N LYS A 279 -15.23 14.95 1.46
CA LYS A 279 -14.95 16.16 2.24
C LYS A 279 -16.21 16.80 2.83
N ALA A 280 -17.25 16.99 2.03
CA ALA A 280 -18.43 17.78 2.45
C ALA A 280 -19.29 17.02 3.46
N ASN A 281 -19.53 17.64 4.62
CA ASN A 281 -20.44 17.13 5.65
C ASN A 281 -20.06 15.78 6.29
N HIS A 282 -18.77 15.39 6.24
CA HIS A 282 -18.27 14.15 6.84
C HIS A 282 -17.46 14.37 8.14
N GLY A 283 -17.62 15.55 8.76
CA GLY A 283 -17.07 15.85 10.07
C GLY A 283 -15.63 16.39 10.03
N PRO A 284 -15.10 16.75 11.23
CA PRO A 284 -13.88 17.55 11.34
C PRO A 284 -12.63 16.84 10.81
N LEU A 285 -12.57 15.50 10.83
CA LEU A 285 -11.43 14.78 10.29
C LEU A 285 -11.35 14.90 8.76
N LEU A 286 -12.47 14.68 8.07
CA LEU A 286 -12.54 14.78 6.61
C LEU A 286 -12.50 16.23 6.10
N GLU A 287 -12.85 17.22 6.93
CA GLU A 287 -12.64 18.64 6.61
C GLU A 287 -11.15 18.98 6.42
N LYS A 288 -10.26 18.24 7.11
CA LYS A 288 -8.80 18.39 6.97
C LYS A 288 -8.22 17.69 5.73
N TYR A 289 -8.98 16.82 5.07
CA TYR A 289 -8.55 16.14 3.85
C TYR A 289 -8.36 17.16 2.73
N ALA A 290 -7.12 17.25 2.20
CA ALA A 290 -6.76 18.27 1.23
C ALA A 290 -7.18 17.86 -0.20
N LEU A 291 -7.85 18.79 -0.89
CA LEU A 291 -8.26 18.67 -2.29
C LEU A 291 -7.75 19.85 -3.10
N MET A 292 -7.63 19.69 -4.42
CA MET A 292 -7.22 20.75 -5.32
C MET A 292 -8.15 21.98 -5.19
N GLY A 293 -7.58 23.16 -4.92
CA GLY A 293 -8.34 24.40 -4.87
C GLY A 293 -9.40 24.49 -3.76
N ASP A 294 -9.25 23.74 -2.68
CA ASP A 294 -10.21 23.70 -1.56
C ASP A 294 -10.03 24.85 -0.55
N GLY A 295 -9.04 25.71 -0.75
CA GLY A 295 -8.73 26.83 0.11
C GLY A 295 -7.71 26.52 1.22
N ASN A 296 -7.26 25.28 1.37
CA ASN A 296 -6.23 24.90 2.35
C ASN A 296 -4.86 25.43 1.91
N TYR A 297 -4.16 26.07 2.84
CA TYR A 297 -2.77 26.47 2.71
C TYR A 297 -1.93 25.57 3.62
N ILE A 298 -0.88 24.97 3.07
CA ILE A 298 0.01 24.09 3.82
C ILE A 298 1.22 24.89 4.27
N GLU A 299 1.34 25.10 5.58
CA GLU A 299 2.46 25.82 6.17
C GLU A 299 3.79 25.12 5.87
N GLY A 300 4.79 25.89 5.48
CA GLY A 300 6.13 25.39 5.14
C GLY A 300 6.27 24.87 3.71
N GLU A 301 5.18 24.60 2.99
CA GLU A 301 5.21 24.16 1.61
C GLU A 301 5.57 25.32 0.66
N LEU A 302 6.20 25.00 -0.47
CA LEU A 302 6.53 25.98 -1.50
C LEU A 302 5.28 26.62 -2.10
N GLU A 303 5.35 27.92 -2.46
CA GLU A 303 4.22 28.63 -3.07
C GLU A 303 3.72 27.96 -4.35
N GLU A 304 4.62 27.43 -5.18
CA GLU A 304 4.27 26.71 -6.41
C GLU A 304 3.65 25.34 -6.18
N GLU A 305 3.69 24.82 -4.96
CA GLU A 305 3.13 23.52 -4.56
C GLU A 305 1.90 23.68 -3.65
N GLN A 306 1.40 24.89 -3.45
CA GLN A 306 0.20 25.18 -2.67
C GLN A 306 -1.08 24.77 -3.41
N ARG A 307 -1.28 23.45 -3.55
CA ARG A 307 -2.33 22.82 -4.38
C ARG A 307 -3.77 23.19 -3.96
N GLY A 308 -3.99 23.58 -2.72
CA GLY A 308 -5.28 24.04 -2.22
C GLY A 308 -5.68 25.45 -2.66
N THR A 309 -4.78 26.22 -3.31
CA THR A 309 -5.03 27.61 -3.67
C THR A 309 -5.66 27.79 -5.04
N GLU A 310 -6.40 28.90 -5.21
CA GLU A 310 -6.93 29.34 -6.51
C GLU A 310 -5.81 29.60 -7.53
N GLU A 311 -4.67 30.09 -7.05
CA GLU A 311 -3.53 30.40 -7.91
C GLU A 311 -2.92 29.13 -8.50
N TYR A 312 -2.83 28.06 -7.70
CA TYR A 312 -2.38 26.77 -8.19
C TYR A 312 -3.26 26.27 -9.35
N LEU A 313 -4.59 26.30 -9.19
CA LEU A 313 -5.53 25.89 -10.26
C LEU A 313 -5.41 26.75 -11.52
N LYS A 314 -5.17 28.05 -11.39
CA LYS A 314 -4.97 28.92 -12.56
C LYS A 314 -3.70 28.55 -13.33
N ASN A 315 -2.66 28.12 -12.62
CA ASN A 315 -1.38 27.76 -13.21
C ASN A 315 -1.31 26.28 -13.69
N ASN A 316 -2.26 25.45 -13.27
CA ASN A 316 -2.33 24.02 -13.55
C ASN A 316 -3.76 23.66 -14.01
N SER A 317 -4.12 24.11 -15.22
CA SER A 317 -5.48 24.06 -15.76
C SER A 317 -6.00 22.65 -16.07
N GLU A 318 -5.15 21.65 -15.99
CA GLU A 318 -5.51 20.22 -16.09
C GLU A 318 -6.31 19.73 -14.87
N TYR A 319 -6.21 20.39 -13.73
CA TYR A 319 -6.96 20.05 -12.53
C TYR A 319 -8.22 20.89 -12.36
N ASN A 320 -9.25 20.28 -11.84
CA ASN A 320 -10.47 20.96 -11.43
C ASN A 320 -10.48 21.18 -9.91
N ARG A 321 -11.32 22.12 -9.46
CA ARG A 321 -11.55 22.28 -8.02
C ARG A 321 -12.05 20.98 -7.43
N TYR A 322 -11.52 20.64 -6.24
CA TYR A 322 -11.80 19.45 -5.47
C TYR A 322 -11.33 18.12 -6.10
N ASP A 323 -10.56 18.17 -7.19
CA ASP A 323 -9.85 16.98 -7.63
C ASP A 323 -8.96 16.43 -6.50
N PHE A 324 -8.82 15.11 -6.47
CA PHE A 324 -7.86 14.41 -5.61
C PHE A 324 -6.45 15.01 -5.77
N ILE A 325 -5.70 15.15 -4.70
CA ILE A 325 -4.30 15.58 -4.79
C ILE A 325 -3.39 14.38 -4.88
N SER A 326 -3.29 13.62 -3.80
CA SER A 326 -2.36 12.51 -3.67
C SER A 326 -2.59 11.73 -2.38
N GLU A 327 -2.40 10.43 -2.44
CA GLU A 327 -2.27 9.51 -1.31
C GLU A 327 -1.26 8.40 -1.68
N GLY A 328 -0.05 8.79 -2.11
CA GLY A 328 0.99 7.84 -2.51
C GLY A 328 1.36 6.81 -1.44
N ASP A 329 1.10 7.12 -0.19
CA ASP A 329 1.41 6.26 0.96
C ASP A 329 0.31 5.26 1.30
N SER A 330 -0.93 5.55 0.94
CA SER A 330 -2.10 4.70 1.26
C SER A 330 -2.00 3.26 0.75
N PRO A 331 -1.43 2.96 -0.43
CA PRO A 331 -1.24 1.58 -0.86
C PRO A 331 -0.52 0.70 0.18
N SER A 332 0.37 1.26 0.98
CA SER A 332 1.13 0.52 2.01
C SER A 332 0.23 -0.07 3.10
N PHE A 333 -0.78 0.65 3.57
CA PHE A 333 -1.72 0.10 4.54
C PHE A 333 -2.90 -0.62 3.88
N LEU A 334 -3.31 -0.22 2.69
CA LEU A 334 -4.32 -0.95 1.91
C LEU A 334 -3.86 -2.38 1.59
N TYR A 335 -2.55 -2.59 1.48
CA TYR A 335 -1.93 -3.91 1.41
C TYR A 335 -2.24 -4.80 2.63
N LEU A 336 -2.41 -4.19 3.81
CA LEU A 336 -2.66 -4.89 5.07
C LEU A 336 -4.14 -5.17 5.36
N ILE A 337 -5.07 -4.67 4.54
CA ILE A 337 -6.50 -4.86 4.75
C ILE A 337 -6.93 -6.29 4.39
N ASP A 338 -7.54 -6.97 5.37
CA ASP A 338 -8.06 -8.32 5.17
C ASP A 338 -9.46 -8.29 4.53
N ASN A 339 -9.50 -8.05 3.23
CA ASN A 339 -10.72 -8.02 2.44
C ASN A 339 -11.03 -9.32 1.68
N GLY A 340 -10.28 -10.39 1.94
CA GLY A 340 -10.42 -11.69 1.31
C GLY A 340 -9.53 -11.91 0.07
N LEU A 341 -8.77 -10.89 -0.37
CA LEU A 341 -7.81 -11.02 -1.48
C LEU A 341 -6.50 -11.71 -1.08
N ARG A 342 -6.24 -11.91 0.20
CA ARG A 342 -5.09 -12.65 0.74
C ARG A 342 -3.73 -12.04 0.36
N SER A 343 -3.68 -10.72 0.12
CA SER A 343 -2.47 -10.03 -0.35
C SER A 343 -1.27 -10.14 0.61
N MET A 344 -1.52 -10.24 1.93
CA MET A 344 -0.44 -10.42 2.91
C MET A 344 0.17 -11.81 2.97
N GLU A 345 -0.50 -12.83 2.41
CA GLU A 345 0.05 -14.19 2.39
C GLU A 345 1.23 -14.30 1.44
N ASP A 346 1.18 -13.57 0.32
CA ASP A 346 2.26 -13.46 -0.63
C ASP A 346 2.15 -12.13 -1.40
N PRO A 347 3.21 -11.30 -1.46
CA PRO A 347 3.17 -10.03 -2.19
C PRO A 347 2.88 -10.18 -3.70
N THR A 348 3.05 -11.38 -4.26
CA THR A 348 2.74 -11.67 -5.67
C THR A 348 1.25 -11.90 -5.95
N TYR A 349 0.42 -12.03 -4.91
CA TYR A 349 -1.01 -12.29 -5.09
C TYR A 349 -1.77 -11.06 -5.60
N GLY A 350 -1.43 -9.88 -5.12
CA GLY A 350 -2.11 -8.65 -5.49
C GLY A 350 -3.42 -8.39 -4.73
N GLY A 351 -3.73 -7.13 -4.59
CA GLY A 351 -4.87 -6.60 -3.86
C GLY A 351 -4.87 -5.09 -3.86
N TRP A 352 -5.59 -4.48 -2.94
CA TRP A 352 -5.74 -3.02 -2.85
C TRP A 352 -4.43 -2.25 -2.70
N GLY A 353 -3.37 -2.89 -2.20
CA GLY A 353 -2.02 -2.32 -2.07
C GLY A 353 -1.09 -2.66 -3.24
N SER A 354 -1.62 -3.04 -4.40
CA SER A 354 -0.83 -3.42 -5.57
C SER A 354 -0.38 -4.90 -5.58
N ARG A 355 0.39 -5.29 -6.58
CA ARG A 355 1.00 -6.61 -6.74
C ARG A 355 2.50 -6.45 -7.02
N PHE A 356 3.30 -7.31 -6.41
CA PHE A 356 4.76 -7.22 -6.46
C PHE A 356 5.37 -8.49 -7.02
N GLY A 357 6.51 -8.35 -7.68
CA GLY A 357 7.32 -9.46 -8.15
C GLY A 357 8.50 -9.74 -7.24
N VAL A 358 8.90 -11.00 -7.19
CA VAL A 358 10.05 -11.45 -6.41
C VAL A 358 11.34 -11.02 -7.09
N VAL A 359 12.19 -10.29 -6.37
CA VAL A 359 13.56 -9.96 -6.80
C VAL A 359 14.56 -10.96 -6.23
N ASN A 360 14.41 -11.29 -4.95
CA ASN A 360 15.16 -12.32 -4.25
C ASN A 360 14.36 -12.81 -3.03
N ASP A 361 14.95 -13.62 -2.17
CA ASP A 361 14.26 -14.29 -1.06
C ASP A 361 13.58 -13.32 -0.08
N ASN A 362 14.00 -12.06 -0.02
CA ASN A 362 13.47 -11.05 0.93
C ASN A 362 13.21 -9.68 0.29
N LEU A 363 13.21 -9.57 -1.01
CA LEU A 363 12.93 -8.30 -1.70
C LEU A 363 11.87 -8.49 -2.79
N TRP A 364 10.82 -7.70 -2.73
CA TRP A 364 9.77 -7.59 -3.74
C TRP A 364 9.71 -6.16 -4.28
N LYS A 365 9.45 -6.01 -5.57
CA LYS A 365 9.33 -4.72 -6.27
C LYS A 365 8.15 -4.72 -7.25
N ASN A 366 7.84 -3.56 -7.85
CA ASN A 366 6.84 -3.41 -8.91
C ASN A 366 7.35 -3.95 -10.27
N THR A 367 7.61 -5.24 -10.38
CA THR A 367 8.11 -5.88 -11.59
C THR A 367 7.04 -6.66 -12.35
N GLU A 368 5.84 -6.75 -11.79
CA GLU A 368 4.73 -7.50 -12.36
C GLU A 368 3.78 -6.59 -13.15
N LEU A 369 3.16 -7.14 -14.18
CA LEU A 369 2.21 -6.43 -15.05
C LEU A 369 0.85 -7.10 -15.00
N ASP A 370 -0.22 -6.30 -14.84
CA ASP A 370 -1.60 -6.76 -14.92
C ASP A 370 -2.24 -6.30 -16.23
N TYR A 371 -3.09 -7.14 -16.81
CA TYR A 371 -3.81 -6.80 -18.04
C TYR A 371 -4.88 -5.75 -17.76
N ASN A 372 -4.76 -4.60 -18.43
CA ASN A 372 -5.75 -3.54 -18.42
C ASN A 372 -6.69 -3.66 -19.64
N PRO A 373 -7.95 -4.05 -19.44
CA PRO A 373 -8.90 -4.23 -20.54
C PRO A 373 -9.30 -2.91 -21.24
N TYR A 374 -9.11 -1.78 -20.57
CA TYR A 374 -9.45 -0.46 -21.12
C TYR A 374 -8.40 0.05 -22.10
N THR A 375 -7.14 -0.30 -21.91
CA THR A 375 -6.04 0.06 -22.80
C THR A 375 -5.62 -1.09 -23.72
N ASN A 376 -6.07 -2.31 -23.45
CA ASN A 376 -5.67 -3.55 -24.11
C ASN A 376 -4.15 -3.79 -24.03
N GLN A 377 -3.57 -3.50 -22.86
CA GLN A 377 -2.14 -3.67 -22.57
C GLN A 377 -1.95 -4.28 -21.18
N TYR A 378 -0.77 -4.85 -20.96
CA TYR A 378 -0.29 -5.17 -19.62
C TYR A 378 0.42 -3.94 -19.05
N GLU A 379 0.09 -3.57 -17.82
CA GLU A 379 0.58 -2.36 -17.15
C GLU A 379 0.91 -2.65 -15.68
N ALA A 380 2.06 -2.19 -15.20
CA ALA A 380 2.43 -2.35 -13.79
C ALA A 380 1.43 -1.61 -12.88
N SER A 381 1.06 -0.40 -13.26
CA SER A 381 0.11 0.42 -12.50
C SER A 381 -1.27 -0.22 -12.36
N TYR A 382 -1.70 -1.05 -13.34
CA TYR A 382 -3.04 -1.63 -13.30
C TYR A 382 -3.21 -2.62 -12.13
N SER A 383 -2.13 -3.18 -11.61
CA SER A 383 -2.18 -3.99 -10.39
C SER A 383 -2.66 -3.22 -9.15
N LEU A 384 -2.58 -1.89 -9.18
CA LEU A 384 -3.12 -0.97 -8.19
C LEU A 384 -4.41 -0.29 -8.69
N THR A 385 -4.38 0.30 -9.89
CA THR A 385 -5.46 1.18 -10.36
C THR A 385 -6.78 0.43 -10.62
N ARG A 386 -6.72 -0.87 -10.88
CA ARG A 386 -7.92 -1.73 -11.02
C ARG A 386 -8.84 -1.74 -9.79
N TRP A 387 -8.34 -1.34 -8.64
CA TRP A 387 -9.06 -1.34 -7.37
C TRP A 387 -9.58 0.04 -6.96
N PHE A 388 -9.32 1.09 -7.74
CA PHE A 388 -9.61 2.47 -7.34
C PHE A 388 -11.08 2.68 -7.00
N ASP A 389 -12.01 2.16 -7.80
CA ASP A 389 -13.44 2.28 -7.51
C ASP A 389 -13.81 1.62 -6.18
N ASP A 390 -13.27 0.43 -5.91
CA ASP A 390 -13.55 -0.31 -4.69
C ASP A 390 -12.95 0.39 -3.46
N ILE A 391 -11.71 0.86 -3.58
CA ILE A 391 -11.00 1.64 -2.54
C ILE A 391 -11.75 2.95 -2.24
N GLN A 392 -12.22 3.66 -3.26
CA GLN A 392 -12.90 4.93 -3.10
C GLN A 392 -14.31 4.76 -2.53
N ASN A 393 -15.06 3.77 -2.99
CA ASN A 393 -16.38 3.47 -2.43
C ASN A 393 -16.30 3.06 -0.96
N ASP A 394 -15.35 2.25 -0.58
CA ASP A 394 -15.14 1.86 0.81
C ASP A 394 -14.74 3.08 1.69
N PHE A 395 -13.88 3.96 1.16
CA PHE A 395 -13.54 5.21 1.83
C PHE A 395 -14.75 6.12 2.03
N ALA A 396 -15.60 6.27 1.03
CA ALA A 396 -16.81 7.07 1.10
C ALA A 396 -17.80 6.51 2.14
N ALA A 397 -17.97 5.20 2.23
CA ALA A 397 -18.78 4.59 3.27
C ALA A 397 -18.23 4.88 4.68
N ARG A 398 -16.90 4.79 4.85
CA ARG A 398 -16.26 5.14 6.14
C ARG A 398 -16.30 6.63 6.44
N ALA A 399 -16.34 7.50 5.42
CA ALA A 399 -16.60 8.92 5.59
C ALA A 399 -18.02 9.15 6.14
N ASP A 400 -19.03 8.46 5.62
CA ASP A 400 -20.40 8.46 6.19
C ASP A 400 -20.37 8.00 7.67
N TRP A 401 -19.55 7.00 8.04
CA TRP A 401 -19.44 6.54 9.43
C TRP A 401 -18.96 7.62 10.40
N CYS A 402 -18.19 8.58 9.93
CA CYS A 402 -17.72 9.70 10.78
C CYS A 402 -18.88 10.54 11.34
N VAL A 403 -20.03 10.57 10.68
CA VAL A 403 -21.17 11.41 11.03
C VAL A 403 -22.45 10.63 11.33
N ALA A 404 -22.52 9.38 10.94
CA ALA A 404 -23.65 8.49 11.23
C ALA A 404 -23.61 8.05 12.69
N LYS A 405 -24.68 8.36 13.43
CA LYS A 405 -24.75 8.13 14.88
C LYS A 405 -25.28 6.75 15.26
N THR A 406 -25.98 6.12 14.35
CA THR A 406 -26.50 4.76 14.50
C THR A 406 -26.03 3.87 13.37
N TYR A 407 -25.98 2.57 13.60
CA TYR A 407 -25.50 1.59 12.62
C TYR A 407 -26.30 1.66 11.31
N GLU A 408 -27.62 1.83 11.40
CA GLU A 408 -28.53 1.81 10.26
C GLU A 408 -28.45 3.07 9.37
N GLU A 409 -27.72 4.11 9.80
CA GLU A 409 -27.55 5.36 9.03
C GLU A 409 -26.46 5.27 7.97
N ALA A 410 -25.65 4.22 7.96
CA ALA A 410 -24.56 4.05 7.00
C ALA A 410 -24.48 2.61 6.45
N ASN A 411 -23.83 2.44 5.31
CA ASN A 411 -23.64 1.15 4.66
C ASN A 411 -22.40 0.42 5.18
N HIS A 412 -22.45 -0.92 5.21
CA HIS A 412 -21.38 -1.81 5.63
C HIS A 412 -21.17 -2.90 4.59
N ALA A 413 -19.91 -3.25 4.37
CA ALA A 413 -19.55 -4.23 3.34
C ALA A 413 -20.13 -5.63 3.65
N PRO A 414 -20.56 -6.37 2.62
CA PRO A 414 -20.95 -7.75 2.79
C PRO A 414 -19.74 -8.61 3.18
N THR A 415 -20.00 -9.82 3.64
CA THR A 415 -19.01 -10.86 3.84
C THR A 415 -19.25 -11.99 2.85
N VAL A 416 -18.18 -12.66 2.39
CA VAL A 416 -18.28 -13.81 1.49
C VAL A 416 -17.29 -14.90 1.88
N LYS A 417 -17.74 -16.16 1.80
CA LYS A 417 -16.92 -17.34 1.99
C LYS A 417 -17.19 -18.35 0.89
N VAL A 418 -16.19 -19.09 0.48
CA VAL A 418 -16.33 -20.22 -0.44
C VAL A 418 -16.46 -21.52 0.37
N LYS A 419 -17.52 -22.27 0.12
CA LYS A 419 -17.88 -23.46 0.91
C LYS A 419 -16.86 -24.58 0.81
N GLU A 420 -16.24 -24.74 -0.35
CA GLU A 420 -15.27 -25.78 -0.66
C GLU A 420 -13.91 -25.53 -0.01
N GLY A 421 -13.67 -24.31 0.50
CA GLY A 421 -12.41 -23.87 1.09
C GLY A 421 -11.66 -22.87 0.20
N ILE A 422 -10.49 -22.43 0.67
CA ILE A 422 -9.69 -21.41 -0.03
C ILE A 422 -8.36 -21.94 -0.57
N ASP A 423 -7.92 -23.11 -0.10
CA ASP A 423 -6.74 -23.83 -0.59
C ASP A 423 -7.19 -25.20 -1.05
N LEU A 424 -7.20 -25.41 -2.36
CA LEU A 424 -7.71 -26.62 -2.98
C LEU A 424 -6.62 -27.31 -3.78
N THR A 425 -6.78 -28.62 -3.95
CA THR A 425 -5.93 -29.42 -4.83
C THR A 425 -6.80 -30.10 -5.86
N ALA A 426 -6.41 -29.98 -7.13
CA ALA A 426 -7.12 -30.60 -8.25
C ALA A 426 -6.14 -31.29 -9.22
N LYS A 427 -6.68 -32.10 -10.12
CA LYS A 427 -5.93 -32.73 -11.20
C LYS A 427 -6.15 -31.99 -12.52
N ALA A 428 -5.17 -32.06 -13.42
CA ALA A 428 -5.36 -31.61 -14.80
C ALA A 428 -6.61 -32.27 -15.42
N GLY A 429 -7.44 -31.47 -16.11
CA GLY A 429 -8.71 -31.92 -16.68
C GLY A 429 -9.87 -32.06 -15.69
N GLU A 430 -9.65 -31.85 -14.40
CA GLU A 430 -10.71 -31.96 -13.39
C GLU A 430 -11.68 -30.78 -13.46
N LYS A 431 -12.97 -31.09 -13.34
CA LYS A 431 -14.02 -30.08 -13.27
C LYS A 431 -14.25 -29.67 -11.82
N ILE A 432 -14.02 -28.38 -11.55
CA ILE A 432 -14.17 -27.77 -10.22
C ILE A 432 -15.45 -26.96 -10.16
N THR A 433 -16.14 -27.06 -9.03
CA THR A 433 -17.29 -26.21 -8.72
C THR A 433 -17.06 -25.52 -7.39
N LEU A 434 -17.20 -24.21 -7.34
CA LEU A 434 -17.08 -23.37 -6.15
C LEU A 434 -18.42 -22.71 -5.85
N THR A 435 -18.76 -22.64 -4.56
CA THR A 435 -20.03 -22.06 -4.09
C THR A 435 -19.75 -20.96 -3.08
N ALA A 436 -20.14 -19.73 -3.39
CA ALA A 436 -20.07 -18.59 -2.49
C ALA A 436 -21.28 -18.57 -1.54
N ASP A 437 -21.01 -18.25 -0.29
CA ASP A 437 -22.00 -17.95 0.75
C ASP A 437 -21.70 -16.54 1.27
N ALA A 438 -22.53 -15.57 0.86
CA ALA A 438 -22.37 -14.18 1.24
C ALA A 438 -23.51 -13.71 2.11
N LYS A 439 -23.21 -12.77 3.01
CA LYS A 439 -24.17 -12.12 3.89
C LYS A 439 -23.89 -10.63 3.94
N ASP A 440 -24.95 -9.87 3.90
CA ASP A 440 -24.92 -8.43 4.09
C ASP A 440 -25.41 -8.06 5.49
N PRO A 441 -24.67 -7.23 6.26
CA PRO A 441 -25.06 -6.86 7.61
C PRO A 441 -26.27 -5.90 7.66
N ASP A 442 -26.49 -5.13 6.59
CA ASP A 442 -27.60 -4.18 6.47
C ASP A 442 -28.85 -4.81 5.82
N GLY A 443 -28.69 -6.02 5.27
CA GLY A 443 -29.76 -6.75 4.61
C GLY A 443 -29.93 -6.39 3.13
N ASP A 444 -28.92 -5.78 2.54
CA ASP A 444 -28.90 -5.41 1.13
C ASP A 444 -28.80 -6.64 0.20
N GLU A 445 -29.25 -6.46 -1.04
CA GLU A 445 -29.12 -7.49 -2.06
C GLU A 445 -27.67 -7.61 -2.49
N ILE A 446 -27.22 -8.87 -2.61
CA ILE A 446 -25.85 -9.20 -3.00
C ILE A 446 -25.81 -9.69 -4.44
N THR A 447 -24.92 -9.14 -5.24
CA THR A 447 -24.52 -9.66 -6.55
C THR A 447 -23.16 -10.32 -6.47
N TYR A 448 -22.94 -11.34 -7.31
CA TYR A 448 -21.70 -12.10 -7.36
C TYR A 448 -21.01 -11.90 -8.69
N LYS A 449 -19.66 -11.88 -8.64
CA LYS A 449 -18.82 -11.94 -9.84
C LYS A 449 -17.62 -12.82 -9.54
N TRP A 450 -17.45 -13.88 -10.32
CA TRP A 450 -16.26 -14.73 -10.29
C TRP A 450 -15.34 -14.36 -11.45
N TRP A 451 -14.06 -14.29 -11.15
CA TRP A 451 -13.03 -14.04 -12.14
C TRP A 451 -11.73 -14.73 -11.74
N ARG A 452 -10.88 -14.96 -12.72
CA ARG A 452 -9.54 -15.50 -12.50
C ARG A 452 -8.53 -14.34 -12.44
N TYR A 453 -7.66 -14.38 -11.44
CA TYR A 453 -6.51 -13.48 -11.41
C TYR A 453 -5.33 -14.17 -12.11
N ALA A 454 -5.40 -14.25 -13.45
CA ALA A 454 -4.47 -15.02 -14.28
C ALA A 454 -3.02 -14.57 -14.10
N GLU A 455 -2.79 -13.28 -13.86
CA GLU A 455 -1.46 -12.70 -13.68
C GLU A 455 -0.80 -13.12 -12.35
N ALA A 456 -1.60 -13.52 -11.36
CA ALA A 456 -1.11 -14.04 -10.08
C ALA A 456 -0.86 -15.56 -10.11
N ASP A 457 -1.31 -16.25 -11.15
CA ASP A 457 -1.12 -17.69 -11.32
C ASP A 457 0.34 -18.06 -11.59
N THR A 458 0.71 -19.27 -11.20
CA THR A 458 1.94 -19.89 -11.73
C THR A 458 1.67 -20.75 -12.97
N TYR A 459 0.38 -21.09 -13.23
CA TYR A 459 -0.04 -21.66 -14.50
C TYR A 459 0.00 -20.61 -15.61
N GLU A 460 0.80 -20.85 -16.63
CA GLU A 460 0.99 -19.92 -17.76
C GLU A 460 0.11 -20.33 -18.95
N ASP A 461 -0.85 -19.47 -19.32
CA ASP A 461 -1.79 -19.70 -20.42
C ASP A 461 -1.14 -19.62 -21.80
N TYR A 462 -0.06 -18.86 -21.90
CA TYR A 462 0.63 -18.64 -23.17
C TYR A 462 2.09 -19.11 -23.05
N LYS A 463 2.45 -19.90 -24.02
CA LYS A 463 3.80 -20.46 -24.10
C LYS A 463 4.73 -19.46 -24.77
N GLY A 464 5.59 -18.81 -24.00
CA GLY A 464 6.83 -18.38 -24.54
C GLY A 464 7.28 -16.93 -24.44
N GLN A 465 6.69 -16.08 -23.63
CA GLN A 465 7.33 -14.79 -23.33
C GLN A 465 7.11 -14.41 -21.88
N LYS A 466 7.97 -14.92 -20.99
CA LYS A 466 8.35 -14.07 -19.87
C LYS A 466 9.00 -12.86 -20.49
N ASN A 467 8.35 -11.72 -20.46
CA ASN A 467 9.09 -10.50 -20.57
C ASN A 467 10.02 -10.52 -19.37
N GLU A 468 11.30 -10.78 -19.64
CA GLU A 468 12.33 -10.21 -18.82
C GLU A 468 12.07 -8.71 -18.95
N THR A 469 11.23 -8.18 -18.06
CA THR A 469 11.24 -6.76 -17.80
C THR A 469 12.64 -6.52 -17.26
N GLU A 470 13.56 -6.20 -18.17
CA GLU A 470 14.73 -5.47 -17.79
C GLU A 470 14.19 -4.40 -16.86
N ASP A 471 14.86 -4.19 -15.75
CA ASP A 471 14.63 -3.11 -14.82
C ASP A 471 14.87 -1.79 -15.58
N THR A 472 14.12 -1.60 -16.67
CA THR A 472 14.06 -0.39 -17.48
C THR A 472 13.25 0.61 -16.69
N TYR A 473 13.88 1.03 -15.60
CA TYR A 473 13.59 2.30 -15.00
C TYR A 473 13.96 3.35 -16.06
N ALA A 474 13.07 3.57 -17.01
CA ALA A 474 13.10 4.79 -17.77
C ALA A 474 13.00 5.89 -16.72
N GLY A 475 13.97 6.77 -16.61
CA GLY A 475 14.08 7.80 -15.58
C GLY A 475 12.99 8.87 -15.62
N ASP A 476 11.80 8.49 -16.00
CA ASP A 476 10.58 9.26 -16.00
C ASP A 476 9.55 8.52 -15.12
N LEU A 477 9.39 9.00 -13.87
CA LEU A 477 8.43 8.47 -12.89
C LEU A 477 6.97 8.50 -13.39
N LEU A 478 6.70 9.20 -14.47
CA LEU A 478 5.38 9.31 -15.10
C LEU A 478 5.10 8.18 -16.08
N LEU A 479 6.11 7.39 -16.47
CA LEU A 479 5.92 6.31 -17.43
C LEU A 479 5.64 5.00 -16.68
N ASP A 480 4.43 4.52 -16.88
CA ASP A 480 4.04 3.17 -16.49
C ASP A 480 4.84 2.15 -17.29
N THR A 481 5.30 1.10 -16.63
CA THR A 481 5.88 -0.05 -17.33
C THR A 481 4.75 -0.79 -18.03
N THR A 482 4.80 -0.87 -19.35
CA THR A 482 3.73 -1.46 -20.17
C THR A 482 4.26 -2.48 -21.16
N ARG A 483 3.41 -3.46 -21.47
CA ARG A 483 3.62 -4.43 -22.54
C ARG A 483 2.36 -4.54 -23.40
N LYS A 484 2.52 -4.45 -24.70
CA LYS A 484 1.42 -4.72 -25.63
C LYS A 484 1.06 -6.20 -25.63
N LEU A 485 -0.25 -6.47 -25.79
CA LEU A 485 -0.71 -7.82 -26.05
C LEU A 485 -0.10 -8.33 -27.37
N ALA A 486 0.48 -9.53 -27.35
CA ALA A 486 1.01 -10.14 -28.57
C ALA A 486 -0.12 -10.60 -29.50
N GLU A 487 0.18 -10.69 -30.80
CA GLU A 487 -0.79 -11.22 -31.77
C GLU A 487 -1.15 -12.66 -31.40
N ASN A 488 -2.45 -12.94 -31.23
CA ASN A 488 -3.01 -14.21 -30.79
C ASN A 488 -2.70 -14.63 -29.34
N GLU A 489 -2.22 -13.71 -28.51
CA GLU A 489 -2.09 -13.94 -27.07
C GLU A 489 -3.46 -14.05 -26.41
N VAL A 490 -3.66 -15.08 -25.59
CA VAL A 490 -4.90 -15.28 -24.83
C VAL A 490 -4.69 -14.73 -23.42
N VAL A 491 -5.51 -13.76 -23.03
CA VAL A 491 -5.44 -13.13 -21.70
C VAL A 491 -5.91 -14.09 -20.60
N ASP A 492 -6.94 -14.87 -20.89
CA ASP A 492 -7.50 -15.87 -19.98
C ASP A 492 -8.06 -17.05 -20.79
N SER A 493 -7.51 -18.22 -20.59
CA SER A 493 -7.93 -19.46 -21.26
C SER A 493 -8.97 -20.26 -20.48
N ILE A 494 -9.18 -19.94 -19.20
CA ILE A 494 -10.07 -20.69 -18.31
C ILE A 494 -11.46 -20.07 -18.34
N LYS A 495 -12.42 -20.79 -18.95
CA LYS A 495 -13.80 -20.37 -18.98
C LYS A 495 -14.50 -20.64 -17.65
N LEU A 496 -15.04 -19.60 -17.03
CA LEU A 496 -15.85 -19.66 -15.84
C LEU A 496 -17.35 -19.70 -16.19
N GLU A 497 -18.03 -20.82 -15.91
CA GLU A 497 -19.47 -20.98 -16.13
C GLU A 497 -20.23 -20.59 -14.85
N GLY A 498 -21.23 -19.71 -14.97
CA GLY A 498 -21.99 -19.18 -13.83
C GLY A 498 -21.28 -18.07 -13.06
N SER A 499 -20.37 -17.34 -13.70
CA SER A 499 -19.53 -16.32 -13.09
C SER A 499 -20.27 -15.13 -12.47
N ASP A 500 -21.56 -14.95 -12.79
CA ASP A 500 -22.45 -13.91 -12.28
C ASP A 500 -23.44 -14.44 -11.22
N THR A 501 -23.25 -15.65 -10.74
CA THR A 501 -24.08 -16.30 -9.74
C THR A 501 -23.25 -16.66 -8.49
N ASN A 502 -23.91 -17.13 -7.45
CA ASN A 502 -23.21 -17.62 -6.26
C ASN A 502 -22.46 -18.96 -6.49
N LYS A 503 -22.46 -19.50 -7.71
CA LYS A 503 -21.84 -20.77 -8.03
C LYS A 503 -21.12 -20.72 -9.36
N VAL A 504 -19.84 -21.05 -9.37
CA VAL A 504 -19.02 -21.10 -10.57
C VAL A 504 -18.50 -22.51 -10.82
N THR A 505 -18.38 -22.86 -12.09
CA THR A 505 -17.76 -24.11 -12.51
C THR A 505 -16.73 -23.86 -13.61
N PHE A 506 -15.59 -24.53 -13.53
CA PHE A 506 -14.54 -24.47 -14.54
C PHE A 506 -13.78 -25.80 -14.61
N THR A 507 -12.99 -25.98 -15.65
CA THR A 507 -12.14 -27.16 -15.83
C THR A 507 -10.68 -26.74 -15.69
N VAL A 508 -9.92 -27.44 -14.85
CA VAL A 508 -8.47 -27.27 -14.75
C VAL A 508 -7.84 -27.63 -16.10
N PRO A 509 -6.95 -26.80 -16.68
CA PRO A 509 -6.34 -27.11 -17.95
C PRO A 509 -5.67 -28.48 -17.99
N GLU A 510 -5.80 -29.18 -19.14
CA GLU A 510 -5.24 -30.53 -19.32
C GLU A 510 -3.70 -30.57 -19.28
N ASP A 511 -3.06 -29.44 -19.58
CA ASP A 511 -1.61 -29.29 -19.58
C ASP A 511 -1.04 -28.68 -18.31
N ALA A 512 -1.90 -28.42 -17.29
CA ALA A 512 -1.45 -28.00 -15.97
C ALA A 512 -0.54 -29.05 -15.33
N LYS A 513 0.49 -28.56 -14.65
CA LYS A 513 1.54 -29.39 -14.04
C LYS A 513 1.41 -29.40 -12.52
N SER A 514 1.97 -30.42 -11.89
CA SER A 514 2.07 -30.45 -10.42
C SER A 514 2.87 -29.23 -9.91
N GLY A 515 2.26 -28.47 -9.00
CA GLY A 515 2.82 -27.25 -8.44
C GLY A 515 2.32 -25.97 -9.11
N ASP A 516 1.60 -26.05 -10.23
CA ASP A 516 0.92 -24.89 -10.79
C ASP A 516 -0.21 -24.43 -9.86
N THR A 517 -0.40 -23.13 -9.76
CA THR A 517 -1.50 -22.50 -9.03
C THR A 517 -2.41 -21.73 -9.98
N ILE A 518 -3.70 -21.72 -9.64
CA ILE A 518 -4.74 -20.97 -10.34
C ILE A 518 -5.52 -20.19 -9.28
N HIS A 519 -5.60 -18.87 -9.44
CA HIS A 519 -6.27 -17.98 -8.51
C HIS A 519 -7.66 -17.62 -9.01
N ILE A 520 -8.69 -18.07 -8.32
CA ILE A 520 -10.10 -17.72 -8.60
C ILE A 520 -10.59 -16.79 -7.48
N VAL A 521 -11.17 -15.67 -7.85
CA VAL A 521 -11.70 -14.67 -6.92
C VAL A 521 -13.20 -14.56 -7.11
N VAL A 522 -13.96 -14.58 -6.02
CA VAL A 522 -15.35 -14.12 -6.01
C VAL A 522 -15.44 -12.75 -5.35
N GLU A 523 -16.19 -11.87 -5.98
CA GLU A 523 -16.65 -10.60 -5.41
C GLU A 523 -18.10 -10.76 -4.97
N ALA A 524 -18.41 -10.37 -3.74
CA ALA A 524 -19.76 -10.11 -3.27
C ALA A 524 -19.94 -8.60 -3.16
N LYS A 525 -20.90 -8.05 -3.90
CA LYS A 525 -21.19 -6.63 -3.97
C LYS A 525 -22.62 -6.38 -3.50
N ASP A 526 -22.79 -5.46 -2.55
CA ASP A 526 -24.09 -5.01 -2.11
C ASP A 526 -24.73 -3.99 -3.08
N ASN A 527 -25.97 -3.59 -2.81
CA ASN A 527 -26.68 -2.53 -3.50
C ASN A 527 -27.04 -1.35 -2.56
N GLY A 528 -26.25 -1.14 -1.52
CA GLY A 528 -26.38 0.00 -0.63
C GLY A 528 -26.19 1.36 -1.33
N LYS A 529 -26.36 2.47 -0.60
CA LYS A 529 -26.22 3.84 -1.13
C LYS A 529 -24.87 4.04 -1.85
N ILE A 530 -23.80 3.50 -1.30
CA ILE A 530 -22.49 3.35 -1.90
C ILE A 530 -22.22 1.86 -1.95
N ASN A 531 -22.11 1.29 -3.15
CA ASN A 531 -21.91 -0.15 -3.30
C ASN A 531 -20.56 -0.58 -2.72
N LEU A 532 -20.59 -1.53 -1.79
CA LEU A 532 -19.41 -2.07 -1.16
C LEU A 532 -19.13 -3.49 -1.62
N LYS A 533 -17.88 -3.89 -1.59
CA LYS A 533 -17.43 -5.22 -1.98
C LYS A 533 -16.61 -5.90 -0.89
N HIS A 534 -16.75 -7.19 -0.83
CA HIS A 534 -15.81 -8.09 -0.16
C HIS A 534 -15.46 -9.24 -1.10
N TYR A 535 -14.30 -9.81 -0.91
CA TYR A 535 -13.75 -10.83 -1.81
C TYR A 535 -13.50 -12.15 -1.10
N GLN A 536 -13.31 -13.20 -1.87
CA GLN A 536 -12.65 -14.40 -1.43
C GLN A 536 -11.81 -14.97 -2.56
N ARG A 537 -10.53 -15.08 -2.32
CA ARG A 537 -9.60 -15.77 -3.23
C ARG A 537 -9.50 -17.23 -2.86
N VAL A 538 -9.59 -18.09 -3.87
CA VAL A 538 -9.33 -19.52 -3.82
C VAL A 538 -8.14 -19.85 -4.69
N ILE A 539 -7.23 -20.66 -4.20
CA ILE A 539 -6.02 -21.07 -4.92
C ILE A 539 -5.99 -22.60 -5.00
#